data_d01a68b81d63d7205fe54f2f6a71cfee
#
_entry.id   d01a68b81d63d7205fe54f2f6a71cfee
#
_cell.length_a   1.000
_cell.length_b   1.000
_cell.length_c   1.000
_cell.angle_alpha   90.00
_cell.angle_beta   90.00
_cell.angle_gamma   90.00
#
_symmetry.space_group_name_H-M   'P 1'
#
loop_
_entity.id
_entity.type
_entity.pdbx_description
1 polymer ?
#
loop_
_entity_poly.entity_id
_entity_poly.type
_entity_poly.pdbx_seq_one_letter_code
_entity_poly.pdbx_strand_id
1 'polypeptide(L)'
;MPLSQHIGAPAIPVVSVGDAVMKGQLIAEAAGFVSAPVHAPTSGTVAAIEDRQIAHPSGHTAPCIVITPDGQDRWIDHQGCEDYANEDRSALLDRIRDAGITGMGGAGFPTAVKLAVKDGVTIETLIINGTECEPYITADDALMQERAAQLVEGTKILRHLINPAEVLIGIEDNKPAALAAVRVAAESTGIEVVEFPTKYPSGGEKQLVEILTGKQVPSGGLPADVGVICQNVGTAVAVYDAVILGRPLISRITTVTGEAVAHPGNYETLLGTSMRYLLERAGYRAADNHRLVMGGPMMGFTVPSPDVPVVKTTNCLLAPTEKELPTPPPAQACIRCGMCAEACPASLLPQQMFWFAQGKEFEKLEQHNLFDCIECGACSWACPSNIPLVQYYRAAKAEILQQRRDSEKAEQSRLRFEARQERLAKEEAEKAAKREARKKAAEQRAQQAAAGGEGEDPIQAAIERAKAKKAAQQSGGESDELEKLEKAVVTTRKRLETASAKLEAARAEGSDLVDALRTGVDKTRAKLEAAEKALHDYQQANSDEKPSPAAPADAAQAAIQKAMAARAADAAKGPEEKLRGQLEKLQQRLEKSRQRLAESREKGDEDKIIEALESTVERLQAKIADAEKQLGETEGA
;
A
#
# COMPACT_ATOMS: atom_id res chain seq x y z
N MET A 1 -1.00 16.69 10.10
CA MET A 1 0.00 16.25 9.09
C MET A 1 -0.52 14.98 8.41
N PRO A 2 -1.04 15.06 7.18
CA PRO A 2 -1.40 13.87 6.41
C PRO A 2 -0.16 13.02 6.12
N LEU A 3 -0.32 11.69 6.14
CA LEU A 3 0.74 10.75 5.78
C LEU A 3 0.89 10.59 4.27
N SER A 4 -0.16 10.91 3.50
CA SER A 4 -0.15 10.91 2.03
C SER A 4 -0.12 12.36 1.52
N GLN A 5 1.08 12.87 1.18
CA GLN A 5 1.28 14.21 0.65
C GLN A 5 1.99 14.21 -0.73
N HIS A 6 2.12 13.04 -1.34
CA HIS A 6 2.89 12.82 -2.58
C HIS A 6 2.33 11.65 -3.36
N ILE A 7 2.75 11.49 -4.60
CA ILE A 7 2.47 10.29 -5.42
C ILE A 7 3.27 9.11 -4.84
N GLY A 8 2.63 7.95 -4.72
CA GLY A 8 3.23 6.71 -4.22
C GLY A 8 2.60 6.22 -2.94
N ALA A 9 3.32 5.39 -2.18
CA ALA A 9 2.82 4.84 -0.93
C ALA A 9 2.80 5.89 0.19
N PRO A 10 1.75 5.98 1.02
CA PRO A 10 1.73 6.85 2.20
C PRO A 10 2.89 6.54 3.14
N ALA A 11 3.39 7.56 3.86
CA ALA A 11 4.41 7.37 4.87
C ALA A 11 3.87 6.59 6.09
N ILE A 12 4.76 5.90 6.80
CA ILE A 12 4.43 5.08 7.97
C ILE A 12 4.81 5.85 9.24
N PRO A 13 3.90 6.07 10.20
CA PRO A 13 4.22 6.75 11.46
C PRO A 13 5.34 6.04 12.23
N VAL A 14 6.29 6.83 12.76
CA VAL A 14 7.36 6.35 13.66
C VAL A 14 7.24 6.95 15.07
N VAL A 15 6.16 7.68 15.33
CA VAL A 15 5.81 8.28 16.61
C VAL A 15 4.50 7.73 17.13
N SER A 16 4.26 7.86 18.43
CA SER A 16 3.06 7.43 19.14
C SER A 16 2.31 8.62 19.75
N VAL A 17 1.03 8.46 20.03
CA VAL A 17 0.23 9.45 20.75
C VAL A 17 0.84 9.70 22.13
N GLY A 18 1.07 10.96 22.47
CA GLY A 18 1.72 11.40 23.69
C GLY A 18 3.21 11.71 23.54
N ASP A 19 3.85 11.34 22.44
CA ASP A 19 5.27 11.64 22.21
C ASP A 19 5.48 13.16 22.04
N ALA A 20 6.55 13.67 22.67
CA ALA A 20 7.03 15.02 22.41
C ALA A 20 7.88 15.02 21.13
N VAL A 21 7.63 15.97 20.25
CA VAL A 21 8.34 16.11 18.98
C VAL A 21 8.99 17.49 18.86
N MET A 22 10.10 17.57 18.17
CA MET A 22 10.81 18.81 17.87
C MET A 22 10.60 19.19 16.39
N LYS A 23 10.74 20.47 16.08
CA LYS A 23 10.69 20.98 14.70
C LYS A 23 11.76 20.31 13.84
N GLY A 24 11.37 19.83 12.67
CA GLY A 24 12.26 19.08 11.78
C GLY A 24 12.43 17.59 12.13
N GLN A 25 11.88 17.10 13.25
CA GLN A 25 11.97 15.69 13.62
C GLN A 25 11.17 14.83 12.65
N LEU A 26 11.74 13.67 12.26
CA LEU A 26 11.05 12.64 11.48
C LEU A 26 9.87 12.09 12.31
N ILE A 27 8.66 12.16 11.77
CA ILE A 27 7.43 11.65 12.40
C ILE A 27 6.79 10.51 11.62
N ALA A 28 7.13 10.37 10.32
CA ALA A 28 6.73 9.22 9.52
C ALA A 28 7.79 8.94 8.46
N GLU A 29 8.18 7.67 8.32
CA GLU A 29 9.18 7.19 7.37
C GLU A 29 8.57 6.84 6.01
N ALA A 30 9.38 6.82 4.96
CA ALA A 30 8.95 6.47 3.62
C ALA A 30 8.60 4.98 3.50
N ALA A 31 7.47 4.65 2.87
CA ALA A 31 7.01 3.28 2.63
C ALA A 31 7.43 2.79 1.24
N GLY A 32 8.67 2.31 1.11
CA GLY A 32 9.18 1.75 -0.15
C GLY A 32 9.84 2.77 -1.07
N PHE A 33 10.02 2.42 -2.36
CA PHE A 33 10.84 3.19 -3.30
C PHE A 33 10.19 4.53 -3.70
N VAL A 34 8.90 4.52 -4.02
CA VAL A 34 8.15 5.75 -4.37
C VAL A 34 7.36 6.18 -3.15
N SER A 35 8.03 6.87 -2.25
CA SER A 35 7.47 7.45 -1.02
C SER A 35 8.39 8.55 -0.52
N ALA A 36 7.92 9.40 0.39
CA ALA A 36 8.72 10.45 1.01
C ALA A 36 8.36 10.57 2.49
N PRO A 37 9.34 10.77 3.39
CA PRO A 37 9.09 10.94 4.82
C PRO A 37 8.36 12.23 5.13
N VAL A 38 7.79 12.28 6.34
CA VAL A 38 7.09 13.44 6.89
C VAL A 38 7.77 13.88 8.19
N HIS A 39 7.98 15.18 8.32
CA HIS A 39 8.64 15.79 9.48
C HIS A 39 7.69 16.69 10.25
N ALA A 40 7.94 16.83 11.54
CA ALA A 40 7.19 17.76 12.40
C ALA A 40 7.49 19.21 11.99
N PRO A 41 6.46 20.02 11.67
CA PRO A 41 6.67 21.40 11.23
C PRO A 41 7.01 22.35 12.40
N THR A 42 6.74 21.96 13.63
CA THR A 42 6.98 22.71 14.85
C THR A 42 7.19 21.75 16.02
N SER A 43 7.69 22.25 17.17
CA SER A 43 7.76 21.46 18.40
C SER A 43 6.40 21.39 19.11
N GLY A 44 6.16 20.27 19.80
CA GLY A 44 4.90 20.02 20.48
C GLY A 44 4.72 18.58 20.90
N THR A 45 3.46 18.15 21.06
CA THR A 45 3.09 16.79 21.46
C THR A 45 2.18 16.18 20.42
N VAL A 46 2.38 14.92 20.09
CA VAL A 46 1.50 14.13 19.23
C VAL A 46 0.18 13.89 19.97
N ALA A 47 -0.88 14.60 19.56
CA ALA A 47 -2.18 14.55 20.21
C ALA A 47 -3.03 13.36 19.74
N ALA A 48 -2.92 12.99 18.45
CA ALA A 48 -3.65 11.88 17.86
C ALA A 48 -2.96 11.37 16.58
N ILE A 49 -3.22 10.10 16.24
CA ILE A 49 -2.93 9.50 14.93
C ILE A 49 -4.24 8.87 14.49
N GLU A 50 -4.93 9.54 13.57
CA GLU A 50 -6.31 9.19 13.19
C GLU A 50 -6.65 9.68 11.78
N ASP A 51 -7.74 9.19 11.22
CA ASP A 51 -8.25 9.65 9.94
C ASP A 51 -8.85 11.05 10.07
N ARG A 52 -8.34 11.99 9.26
CA ARG A 52 -8.84 13.37 9.13
C ARG A 52 -9.08 13.75 7.68
N GLN A 53 -9.94 14.74 7.46
CA GLN A 53 -10.13 15.32 6.13
C GLN A 53 -8.79 15.83 5.58
N ILE A 54 -8.53 15.48 4.32
CA ILE A 54 -7.33 15.89 3.58
C ILE A 54 -7.70 16.75 2.38
N ALA A 55 -6.70 17.40 1.80
CA ALA A 55 -6.83 18.20 0.59
C ALA A 55 -7.07 17.30 -0.63
N HIS A 56 -8.32 16.85 -0.81
CA HIS A 56 -8.73 15.99 -1.92
C HIS A 56 -10.10 16.44 -2.45
N PRO A 57 -10.33 16.42 -3.79
CA PRO A 57 -11.59 16.90 -4.40
C PRO A 57 -12.84 16.17 -3.91
N SER A 58 -12.70 14.90 -3.51
CA SER A 58 -13.82 14.08 -3.02
C SER A 58 -14.11 14.22 -1.53
N GLY A 59 -13.35 15.05 -0.79
CA GLY A 59 -13.50 15.20 0.66
C GLY A 59 -13.12 13.96 1.48
N HIS A 60 -12.28 13.10 0.94
CA HIS A 60 -11.80 11.90 1.64
C HIS A 60 -11.09 12.22 2.94
N THR A 61 -11.17 11.27 3.87
CA THR A 61 -10.31 11.22 5.05
C THR A 61 -9.11 10.30 4.79
N ALA A 62 -8.00 10.57 5.45
CA ALA A 62 -6.81 9.72 5.41
C ALA A 62 -6.06 9.82 6.75
N PRO A 63 -5.20 8.84 7.08
CA PRO A 63 -4.38 8.86 8.28
C PRO A 63 -3.54 10.12 8.40
N CYS A 64 -3.64 10.79 9.53
CA CYS A 64 -2.96 12.04 9.87
C CYS A 64 -2.33 11.95 11.25
N ILE A 65 -1.15 12.53 11.41
CA ILE A 65 -0.55 12.81 12.72
C ILE A 65 -0.98 14.22 13.13
N VAL A 66 -1.60 14.35 14.29
CA VAL A 66 -2.03 15.63 14.87
C VAL A 66 -1.03 16.03 15.93
N ILE A 67 -0.44 17.22 15.78
CA ILE A 67 0.52 17.78 16.72
C ILE A 67 -0.11 19.01 17.39
N THR A 68 -0.11 19.07 18.71
CA THR A 68 -0.43 20.27 19.48
C THR A 68 0.87 21.03 19.73
N PRO A 69 1.06 22.24 19.14
CA PRO A 69 2.28 23.03 19.31
C PRO A 69 2.49 23.43 20.78
N ASP A 70 3.76 23.47 21.21
CA ASP A 70 4.15 23.99 22.54
C ASP A 70 4.46 25.49 22.53
N GLY A 71 4.43 26.13 21.37
CA GLY A 71 4.73 27.56 21.20
C GLY A 71 6.22 27.92 21.30
N GLN A 72 7.12 26.93 21.43
CA GLN A 72 8.56 27.18 21.59
C GLN A 72 9.34 27.04 20.28
N ASP A 73 8.78 26.33 19.27
CA ASP A 73 9.33 26.11 17.92
C ASP A 73 10.78 25.60 17.93
N ARG A 74 11.10 24.68 18.85
CA ARG A 74 12.43 24.13 19.07
C ARG A 74 12.83 23.15 17.97
N TRP A 75 13.95 23.46 17.31
CA TRP A 75 14.52 22.59 16.30
C TRP A 75 15.26 21.38 16.87
N ILE A 76 15.29 20.31 16.08
CA ILE A 76 16.30 19.25 16.25
C ILE A 76 17.68 19.82 15.91
N ASP A 77 18.72 19.15 16.38
CA ASP A 77 20.06 19.38 15.84
C ASP A 77 20.10 18.97 14.37
N HIS A 78 20.52 19.89 13.49
CA HIS A 78 20.60 19.65 12.07
C HIS A 78 21.93 20.13 11.53
N GLN A 79 22.55 19.32 10.66
CA GLN A 79 23.82 19.63 10.04
C GLN A 79 23.66 19.68 8.51
N GLY A 80 24.03 20.83 7.96
CA GLY A 80 24.17 21.00 6.53
C GLY A 80 25.51 20.48 6.02
N CYS A 81 25.68 20.53 4.71
CA CYS A 81 26.90 20.22 3.98
C CYS A 81 27.20 21.34 2.98
N GLU A 82 28.01 22.30 3.42
CA GLU A 82 28.43 23.41 2.54
C GLU A 82 29.37 22.93 1.43
N ASP A 83 30.20 21.92 1.72
CA ASP A 83 31.16 21.32 0.77
C ASP A 83 30.55 20.11 0.03
N TYR A 84 29.32 20.27 -0.45
CA TYR A 84 28.59 19.19 -1.14
C TYR A 84 29.29 18.71 -2.43
N ALA A 85 30.19 19.51 -3.00
CA ALA A 85 30.92 19.14 -4.21
C ALA A 85 31.90 17.99 -3.99
N ASN A 86 32.35 17.77 -2.74
CA ASN A 86 33.22 16.69 -2.33
C ASN A 86 32.47 15.53 -1.64
N GLU A 87 31.14 15.67 -1.43
CA GLU A 87 30.29 14.62 -0.86
C GLU A 87 29.97 13.57 -1.92
N ASP A 88 29.80 12.33 -1.48
CA ASP A 88 29.38 11.25 -2.37
C ASP A 88 27.95 11.49 -2.91
N ARG A 89 27.74 11.21 -4.19
CA ARG A 89 26.43 11.40 -4.87
C ARG A 89 25.29 10.66 -4.16
N SER A 90 25.56 9.45 -3.67
CA SER A 90 24.54 8.67 -2.95
C SER A 90 24.16 9.34 -1.63
N ALA A 91 25.14 9.88 -0.89
CA ALA A 91 24.89 10.59 0.36
C ALA A 91 24.06 11.87 0.16
N LEU A 92 24.32 12.63 -0.93
CA LEU A 92 23.50 13.79 -1.28
C LEU A 92 22.07 13.40 -1.66
N LEU A 93 21.89 12.31 -2.42
CA LEU A 93 20.55 11.79 -2.74
C LEU A 93 19.80 11.33 -1.49
N ASP A 94 20.50 10.72 -0.53
CA ASP A 94 19.91 10.31 0.74
C ASP A 94 19.50 11.53 1.58
N ARG A 95 20.31 12.60 1.65
CA ARG A 95 19.91 13.87 2.30
C ARG A 95 18.63 14.45 1.70
N ILE A 96 18.49 14.44 0.37
CA ILE A 96 17.28 14.94 -0.32
C ILE A 96 16.08 14.02 -0.04
N ARG A 97 16.29 12.71 0.01
CA ARG A 97 15.26 11.72 0.34
C ARG A 97 14.80 11.88 1.77
N ASP A 98 15.75 11.92 2.71
CA ASP A 98 15.48 12.00 4.16
C ASP A 98 14.86 13.34 4.55
N ALA A 99 15.15 14.42 3.81
CA ALA A 99 14.47 15.70 3.98
C ALA A 99 13.00 15.69 3.49
N GLY A 100 12.52 14.61 2.89
CA GLY A 100 11.13 14.47 2.46
C GLY A 100 10.73 15.39 1.30
N ILE A 101 11.67 15.74 0.44
CA ILE A 101 11.42 16.67 -0.67
C ILE A 101 10.61 15.97 -1.77
N THR A 102 9.51 16.61 -2.14
CA THR A 102 8.66 16.22 -3.28
C THR A 102 8.54 17.38 -4.24
N GLY A 103 8.16 17.09 -5.49
CA GLY A 103 7.94 18.13 -6.49
C GLY A 103 6.88 19.13 -6.02
N MET A 104 7.24 20.41 -5.95
CA MET A 104 6.38 21.47 -5.42
C MET A 104 5.54 22.17 -6.51
N GLY A 105 5.73 21.82 -7.78
CA GLY A 105 5.01 22.38 -8.92
C GLY A 105 3.63 21.76 -9.20
N GLY A 106 3.09 20.92 -8.29
CA GLY A 106 1.73 20.37 -8.41
C GLY A 106 1.63 18.85 -8.19
N ALA A 107 2.34 18.03 -8.96
CA ALA A 107 2.17 16.56 -8.94
C ALA A 107 2.69 15.86 -7.66
N GLY A 108 3.59 16.50 -6.91
CA GLY A 108 4.08 15.93 -5.64
C GLY A 108 4.89 14.64 -5.79
N PHE A 109 5.64 14.46 -6.88
CA PHE A 109 6.47 13.28 -7.06
C PHE A 109 7.74 13.37 -6.22
N PRO A 110 8.18 12.29 -5.51
CA PRO A 110 9.38 12.32 -4.68
C PRO A 110 10.64 12.71 -5.48
N THR A 111 11.32 13.79 -5.07
CA THR A 111 12.43 14.38 -5.81
C THR A 111 13.62 13.44 -5.93
N ALA A 112 13.99 12.75 -4.86
CA ALA A 112 15.09 11.79 -4.86
C ALA A 112 14.88 10.63 -5.86
N VAL A 113 13.63 10.20 -6.06
CA VAL A 113 13.29 9.18 -7.07
C VAL A 113 13.47 9.72 -8.48
N LYS A 114 13.07 10.97 -8.73
CA LYS A 114 13.26 11.64 -10.04
C LYS A 114 14.73 11.85 -10.37
N LEU A 115 15.57 12.10 -9.36
CA LEU A 115 17.02 12.28 -9.51
C LEU A 115 17.81 10.97 -9.60
N ALA A 116 17.22 9.85 -9.18
CA ALA A 116 17.81 8.50 -9.30
C ALA A 116 17.66 7.99 -10.74
N VAL A 117 18.41 8.61 -11.66
CA VAL A 117 18.41 8.25 -13.08
C VAL A 117 18.94 6.83 -13.24
N LYS A 118 18.27 6.02 -14.07
CA LYS A 118 18.69 4.63 -14.36
C LYS A 118 20.05 4.62 -15.06
N ASP A 119 20.85 3.58 -14.79
CA ASP A 119 22.10 3.37 -15.49
C ASP A 119 21.90 3.31 -17.01
N GLY A 120 22.75 4.04 -17.75
CA GLY A 120 22.68 4.11 -19.20
C GLY A 120 21.80 5.23 -19.77
N VAL A 121 21.05 5.97 -18.93
CA VAL A 121 20.31 7.18 -19.36
C VAL A 121 21.20 8.40 -19.13
N THR A 122 21.52 9.14 -20.19
CA THR A 122 22.25 10.40 -20.11
C THR A 122 21.27 11.56 -20.08
N ILE A 123 21.37 12.42 -19.09
CA ILE A 123 20.60 13.66 -19.01
C ILE A 123 21.45 14.79 -19.59
N GLU A 124 20.98 15.36 -20.67
CA GLU A 124 21.65 16.47 -21.38
C GLU A 124 21.28 17.82 -20.79
N THR A 125 20.00 18.02 -20.45
CA THR A 125 19.48 19.30 -19.97
C THR A 125 18.76 19.18 -18.64
N LEU A 126 19.11 20.04 -17.68
CA LEU A 126 18.34 20.28 -16.46
C LEU A 126 17.54 21.56 -16.64
N ILE A 127 16.22 21.47 -16.53
CA ILE A 127 15.30 22.61 -16.56
C ILE A 127 14.80 22.90 -15.15
N ILE A 128 14.92 24.15 -14.72
CA ILE A 128 14.24 24.66 -13.54
C ILE A 128 13.02 25.47 -14.01
N ASN A 129 11.86 24.99 -13.61
CA ASN A 129 10.57 25.54 -14.01
C ASN A 129 10.16 26.69 -13.05
N GLY A 130 10.32 27.92 -13.50
CA GLY A 130 9.87 29.15 -12.87
C GLY A 130 8.69 29.80 -13.62
N THR A 131 7.95 29.01 -14.39
CA THR A 131 6.87 29.51 -15.26
C THR A 131 5.70 30.08 -14.46
N GLU A 132 5.10 29.27 -13.54
CA GLU A 132 3.93 29.65 -12.74
C GLU A 132 2.82 30.32 -13.58
N CYS A 133 2.36 29.59 -14.60
CA CYS A 133 1.39 30.10 -15.59
C CYS A 133 -0.07 30.07 -15.10
N GLU A 134 -0.39 29.44 -13.99
CA GLU A 134 -1.73 29.35 -13.44
C GLU A 134 -2.18 30.72 -12.90
N PRO A 135 -3.34 31.27 -13.32
CA PRO A 135 -3.83 32.55 -12.83
C PRO A 135 -3.98 32.60 -11.32
N TYR A 136 -3.81 33.78 -10.73
CA TYR A 136 -3.86 34.09 -9.29
C TYR A 136 -2.65 33.61 -8.46
N ILE A 137 -1.88 32.66 -8.92
CA ILE A 137 -0.75 32.11 -8.16
C ILE A 137 0.49 32.98 -8.40
N THR A 138 1.17 33.33 -7.31
CA THR A 138 2.39 34.16 -7.31
C THR A 138 3.43 33.66 -6.29
N ALA A 139 3.27 32.41 -5.81
CA ALA A 139 4.15 31.82 -4.81
C ALA A 139 5.58 31.61 -5.32
N ASP A 140 5.72 31.09 -6.56
CA ASP A 140 7.02 30.87 -7.20
C ASP A 140 7.64 32.18 -7.68
N ASP A 141 6.84 33.16 -8.15
CA ASP A 141 7.31 34.51 -8.48
C ASP A 141 7.92 35.21 -7.25
N ALA A 142 7.21 35.23 -6.12
CA ALA A 142 7.72 35.79 -4.88
C ALA A 142 8.99 35.07 -4.37
N LEU A 143 9.01 33.73 -4.47
CA LEU A 143 10.17 32.94 -4.08
C LEU A 143 11.40 33.27 -4.94
N MET A 144 11.23 33.42 -6.26
CA MET A 144 12.31 33.78 -7.18
C MET A 144 12.83 35.19 -6.90
N GLN A 145 11.97 36.15 -6.52
CA GLN A 145 12.38 37.51 -6.16
C GLN A 145 13.17 37.53 -4.85
N GLU A 146 12.70 36.83 -3.81
CA GLU A 146 13.24 36.96 -2.45
C GLU A 146 14.36 35.94 -2.14
N ARG A 147 14.36 34.78 -2.81
CA ARG A 147 15.30 33.68 -2.59
C ARG A 147 16.09 33.26 -3.84
N ALA A 148 16.39 34.23 -4.74
CA ALA A 148 17.11 33.96 -5.99
C ALA A 148 18.48 33.27 -5.75
N ALA A 149 19.22 33.69 -4.74
CA ALA A 149 20.52 33.11 -4.40
C ALA A 149 20.40 31.63 -3.97
N GLN A 150 19.40 31.31 -3.11
CA GLN A 150 19.13 29.93 -2.67
C GLN A 150 18.63 29.07 -3.83
N LEU A 151 17.80 29.62 -4.72
CA LEU A 151 17.36 28.95 -5.94
C LEU A 151 18.53 28.55 -6.83
N VAL A 152 19.43 29.48 -7.08
CA VAL A 152 20.62 29.22 -7.92
C VAL A 152 21.55 28.21 -7.26
N GLU A 153 21.78 28.30 -5.94
CA GLU A 153 22.62 27.33 -5.24
C GLU A 153 21.97 25.92 -5.23
N GLY A 154 20.67 25.82 -4.97
CA GLY A 154 19.93 24.56 -5.10
C GLY A 154 19.99 23.99 -6.52
N THR A 155 19.96 24.83 -7.53
CA THR A 155 20.14 24.45 -8.95
C THR A 155 21.56 23.90 -9.20
N LYS A 156 22.59 24.49 -8.58
CA LYS A 156 23.98 23.99 -8.66
C LYS A 156 24.14 22.62 -8.02
N ILE A 157 23.47 22.39 -6.89
CA ILE A 157 23.43 21.06 -6.24
C ILE A 157 22.77 20.04 -7.17
N LEU A 158 21.64 20.37 -7.77
CA LEU A 158 20.96 19.51 -8.74
C LEU A 158 21.84 19.24 -9.97
N ARG A 159 22.53 20.28 -10.48
CA ARG A 159 23.49 20.14 -11.58
C ARG A 159 24.63 19.18 -11.19
N HIS A 160 25.17 19.29 -9.99
CA HIS A 160 26.23 18.39 -9.50
C HIS A 160 25.76 16.93 -9.45
N LEU A 161 24.52 16.69 -8.99
CA LEU A 161 23.93 15.34 -8.91
C LEU A 161 23.64 14.72 -10.27
N ILE A 162 23.19 15.49 -11.25
CA ILE A 162 22.73 14.99 -12.55
C ILE A 162 23.88 15.02 -13.57
N ASN A 163 24.78 15.99 -13.46
CA ASN A 163 25.88 16.30 -14.39
C ASN A 163 25.38 16.53 -15.84
N PRO A 164 24.39 17.41 -16.08
CA PRO A 164 23.86 17.71 -17.39
C PRO A 164 24.87 18.60 -18.18
N ALA A 165 24.77 18.57 -19.50
CA ALA A 165 25.53 19.47 -20.35
C ALA A 165 25.05 20.94 -20.27
N GLU A 166 23.76 21.13 -20.01
CA GLU A 166 23.08 22.42 -20.01
C GLU A 166 22.13 22.56 -18.81
N VAL A 167 22.02 23.75 -18.25
CA VAL A 167 21.09 24.08 -17.14
C VAL A 167 20.33 25.35 -17.50
N LEU A 168 19.00 25.23 -17.59
CA LEU A 168 18.10 26.32 -17.96
C LEU A 168 17.15 26.65 -16.81
N ILE A 169 16.94 27.93 -16.53
CA ILE A 169 15.83 28.39 -15.67
C ILE A 169 14.84 29.11 -16.56
N GLY A 170 13.66 28.52 -16.80
CA GLY A 170 12.62 29.11 -17.63
C GLY A 170 11.66 29.97 -16.80
N ILE A 171 11.50 31.25 -17.21
CA ILE A 171 10.63 32.22 -16.54
C ILE A 171 9.81 32.96 -17.60
N GLU A 172 8.52 33.20 -17.36
CA GLU A 172 7.65 33.95 -18.24
C GLU A 172 7.94 35.47 -18.18
N ASP A 173 7.70 36.18 -19.28
CA ASP A 173 7.92 37.62 -19.45
C ASP A 173 7.05 38.50 -18.53
N ASN A 174 5.98 37.96 -17.96
CA ASN A 174 5.11 38.63 -16.99
C ASN A 174 5.72 38.74 -15.58
N LYS A 175 6.95 38.25 -15.36
CA LYS A 175 7.66 38.23 -14.05
C LYS A 175 9.00 39.03 -14.13
N PRO A 176 8.98 40.31 -14.46
CA PRO A 176 10.23 41.07 -14.70
C PRO A 176 11.11 41.20 -13.45
N ALA A 177 10.53 41.27 -12.25
CA ALA A 177 11.30 41.38 -11.02
C ALA A 177 12.02 40.06 -10.70
N ALA A 178 11.33 38.91 -10.83
CA ALA A 178 11.93 37.58 -10.69
C ALA A 178 13.04 37.34 -11.74
N LEU A 179 12.80 37.70 -13.02
CA LEU A 179 13.80 37.63 -14.08
C LEU A 179 15.07 38.43 -13.70
N ALA A 180 14.92 39.65 -13.21
CA ALA A 180 16.06 40.49 -12.81
C ALA A 180 16.82 39.87 -11.63
N ALA A 181 16.11 39.40 -10.58
CA ALA A 181 16.71 38.81 -9.40
C ALA A 181 17.47 37.51 -9.73
N VAL A 182 16.84 36.62 -10.50
CA VAL A 182 17.44 35.34 -10.87
C VAL A 182 18.61 35.50 -11.81
N ARG A 183 18.55 36.44 -12.80
CA ARG A 183 19.67 36.75 -13.69
C ARG A 183 20.90 37.24 -12.92
N VAL A 184 20.69 38.14 -11.93
CA VAL A 184 21.79 38.61 -11.07
C VAL A 184 22.39 37.47 -10.26
N ALA A 185 21.56 36.62 -9.65
CA ALA A 185 22.04 35.47 -8.87
C ALA A 185 22.74 34.39 -9.74
N ALA A 186 22.32 34.22 -10.97
CA ALA A 186 22.89 33.24 -11.90
C ALA A 186 24.15 33.75 -12.61
N GLU A 187 24.56 35.02 -12.45
CA GLU A 187 25.73 35.59 -13.10
C GLU A 187 26.99 34.75 -12.81
N SER A 188 27.76 34.44 -13.83
CA SER A 188 29.00 33.66 -13.75
C SER A 188 28.85 32.19 -13.26
N THR A 189 27.64 31.67 -13.15
CA THR A 189 27.39 30.26 -12.67
C THR A 189 27.34 29.26 -13.84
N GLY A 190 27.18 29.73 -15.08
CA GLY A 190 26.91 28.88 -16.24
C GLY A 190 25.49 28.33 -16.29
N ILE A 191 24.55 28.91 -15.53
CA ILE A 191 23.11 28.64 -15.59
C ILE A 191 22.49 29.70 -16.49
N GLU A 192 21.75 29.28 -17.51
CA GLU A 192 21.07 30.18 -18.43
C GLU A 192 19.65 30.49 -17.95
N VAL A 193 19.28 31.76 -17.87
CA VAL A 193 17.94 32.23 -17.52
C VAL A 193 17.20 32.63 -18.80
N VAL A 194 16.27 31.78 -19.22
CA VAL A 194 15.50 31.91 -20.46
C VAL A 194 14.17 32.59 -20.19
N GLU A 195 13.96 33.74 -20.81
CA GLU A 195 12.69 34.46 -20.83
C GLU A 195 11.86 34.02 -22.04
N PHE A 196 10.58 33.74 -21.85
CA PHE A 196 9.68 33.41 -22.94
C PHE A 196 8.27 33.98 -22.70
N PRO A 197 7.44 34.12 -23.79
CA PRO A 197 6.11 34.72 -23.65
C PRO A 197 5.17 33.97 -22.75
N THR A 198 4.43 34.70 -21.94
CA THR A 198 3.35 34.15 -21.08
C THR A 198 2.25 33.55 -21.93
N LYS A 199 2.03 32.25 -21.80
CA LYS A 199 0.96 31.52 -22.47
C LYS A 199 0.54 30.31 -21.68
N TYR A 200 -0.68 30.33 -21.16
CA TYR A 200 -1.21 29.14 -20.43
C TYR A 200 -1.44 27.97 -21.38
N PRO A 201 -1.02 26.71 -21.05
CA PRO A 201 -0.30 26.26 -19.85
C PRO A 201 1.20 25.94 -20.13
N SER A 202 2.02 26.94 -20.46
CA SER A 202 3.47 26.79 -20.69
C SER A 202 4.22 26.11 -19.52
N GLY A 203 3.70 26.22 -18.29
CA GLY A 203 4.26 25.59 -17.09
C GLY A 203 4.09 24.07 -17.02
N GLY A 204 3.33 23.45 -17.92
CA GLY A 204 3.27 22.00 -18.04
C GLY A 204 4.64 21.43 -18.40
N GLU A 205 5.09 20.36 -17.72
CA GLU A 205 6.45 19.83 -17.86
C GLU A 205 6.82 19.51 -19.32
N LYS A 206 5.94 18.81 -20.05
CA LYS A 206 6.16 18.44 -21.45
C LYS A 206 6.18 19.66 -22.39
N GLN A 207 5.30 20.64 -22.13
CA GLN A 207 5.22 21.90 -22.87
C GLN A 207 6.47 22.75 -22.65
N LEU A 208 6.94 22.86 -21.41
CA LEU A 208 8.14 23.63 -21.09
C LEU A 208 9.40 23.00 -21.70
N VAL A 209 9.49 21.65 -21.71
CA VAL A 209 10.58 20.94 -22.38
C VAL A 209 10.62 21.34 -23.88
N GLU A 210 9.47 21.33 -24.55
CA GLU A 210 9.40 21.70 -25.98
C GLU A 210 9.73 23.18 -26.20
N ILE A 211 9.22 24.09 -25.36
CA ILE A 211 9.50 25.54 -25.47
C ILE A 211 10.99 25.84 -25.32
N LEU A 212 11.66 25.21 -24.35
CA LEU A 212 13.06 25.53 -24.04
C LEU A 212 14.07 24.75 -24.87
N THR A 213 13.76 23.54 -25.31
CA THR A 213 14.73 22.64 -25.96
C THR A 213 14.35 22.26 -27.40
N GLY A 214 13.12 22.53 -27.82
CA GLY A 214 12.56 22.03 -29.08
C GLY A 214 12.30 20.52 -29.12
N LYS A 215 12.58 19.79 -28.03
CA LYS A 215 12.36 18.34 -27.94
C LYS A 215 10.95 18.02 -27.51
N GLN A 216 10.29 17.08 -28.20
CA GLN A 216 8.97 16.61 -27.82
C GLN A 216 9.08 15.30 -27.02
N VAL A 217 8.46 15.27 -25.85
CA VAL A 217 8.37 14.05 -25.04
C VAL A 217 7.31 13.14 -25.65
N PRO A 218 7.66 11.89 -26.03
CA PRO A 218 6.72 10.99 -26.70
C PRO A 218 5.52 10.62 -25.84
N SER A 219 4.45 10.13 -26.48
CA SER A 219 3.27 9.63 -25.77
C SER A 219 3.65 8.50 -24.83
N GLY A 220 3.17 8.56 -23.56
CA GLY A 220 3.54 7.60 -22.51
C GLY A 220 4.97 7.73 -21.99
N GLY A 221 5.82 8.56 -22.62
CA GLY A 221 7.22 8.78 -22.22
C GLY A 221 7.37 9.82 -21.11
N LEU A 222 8.57 9.84 -20.54
CA LEU A 222 9.03 10.80 -19.52
C LEU A 222 10.03 11.78 -20.13
N PRO A 223 10.22 12.98 -19.56
CA PRO A 223 11.27 13.91 -20.00
C PRO A 223 12.68 13.29 -20.03
N ALA A 224 12.96 12.36 -19.12
CA ALA A 224 14.23 11.64 -19.09
C ALA A 224 14.50 10.80 -20.37
N ASP A 225 13.44 10.35 -21.06
CA ASP A 225 13.57 9.58 -22.31
C ASP A 225 14.10 10.43 -23.48
N VAL A 226 13.99 11.77 -23.36
CA VAL A 226 14.56 12.75 -24.30
C VAL A 226 15.77 13.47 -23.71
N GLY A 227 16.35 12.94 -22.62
CA GLY A 227 17.54 13.48 -21.99
C GLY A 227 17.32 14.73 -21.15
N VAL A 228 16.09 14.96 -20.62
CA VAL A 228 15.74 16.16 -19.87
C VAL A 228 15.23 15.80 -18.47
N ILE A 229 15.65 16.54 -17.46
CA ILE A 229 15.00 16.54 -16.14
C ILE A 229 14.47 17.94 -15.84
N CYS A 230 13.23 18.03 -15.38
CA CYS A 230 12.60 19.29 -15.00
C CYS A 230 12.29 19.30 -13.50
N GLN A 231 12.64 20.40 -12.80
CA GLN A 231 12.33 20.62 -11.38
C GLN A 231 11.68 21.99 -11.19
N ASN A 232 10.77 22.13 -10.23
CA ASN A 232 10.17 23.41 -9.90
C ASN A 232 11.14 24.27 -9.05
N VAL A 233 11.03 25.61 -9.13
CA VAL A 233 11.88 26.55 -8.36
C VAL A 233 11.79 26.31 -6.84
N GLY A 234 10.60 26.06 -6.28
CA GLY A 234 10.44 25.75 -4.87
C GLY A 234 11.13 24.43 -4.47
N THR A 235 11.14 23.45 -5.37
CA THR A 235 11.88 22.18 -5.15
C THR A 235 13.39 22.45 -5.12
N ALA A 236 13.93 23.30 -5.98
CA ALA A 236 15.35 23.66 -5.98
C ALA A 236 15.75 24.38 -4.69
N VAL A 237 14.92 25.30 -4.19
CA VAL A 237 15.13 25.96 -2.89
C VAL A 237 15.06 24.96 -1.74
N ALA A 238 14.11 24.01 -1.76
CA ALA A 238 14.04 22.97 -0.75
C ALA A 238 15.28 22.04 -0.77
N VAL A 239 15.87 21.79 -1.93
CA VAL A 239 17.16 21.06 -2.05
C VAL A 239 18.30 21.86 -1.43
N TYR A 240 18.35 23.18 -1.63
CA TYR A 240 19.28 24.05 -0.93
C TYR A 240 19.11 23.95 0.60
N ASP A 241 17.89 24.08 1.10
CA ASP A 241 17.61 24.01 2.54
C ASP A 241 18.01 22.67 3.14
N ALA A 242 17.78 21.56 2.42
CA ALA A 242 18.13 20.22 2.87
C ALA A 242 19.63 19.94 2.86
N VAL A 243 20.33 20.36 1.82
CA VAL A 243 21.76 20.04 1.68
C VAL A 243 22.61 21.06 2.44
N ILE A 244 22.43 22.37 2.21
CA ILE A 244 23.27 23.41 2.82
C ILE A 244 22.91 23.66 4.28
N LEU A 245 21.62 23.67 4.62
CA LEU A 245 21.17 23.98 5.99
C LEU A 245 20.82 22.73 6.81
N GLY A 246 20.73 21.54 6.19
CA GLY A 246 20.30 20.31 6.86
C GLY A 246 18.84 20.33 7.31
N ARG A 247 17.99 21.15 6.69
CA ARG A 247 16.59 21.34 7.08
C ARG A 247 15.64 20.53 6.22
N PRO A 248 14.77 19.69 6.80
CA PRO A 248 13.77 18.96 6.02
C PRO A 248 12.66 19.89 5.51
N LEU A 249 11.90 19.41 4.51
CA LEU A 249 10.77 20.12 3.95
C LEU A 249 9.59 20.15 4.94
N ILE A 250 9.45 21.25 5.68
CA ILE A 250 8.40 21.49 6.68
C ILE A 250 7.57 22.73 6.41
N SER A 251 7.93 23.54 5.42
CA SER A 251 7.19 24.74 5.03
C SER A 251 7.18 24.90 3.50
N ARG A 252 6.30 25.75 3.01
CA ARG A 252 6.28 26.17 1.61
C ARG A 252 5.68 27.58 1.49
N ILE A 253 5.99 28.26 0.39
CA ILE A 253 5.28 29.50 0.04
C ILE A 253 3.91 29.11 -0.54
N THR A 254 2.86 29.75 -0.02
CA THR A 254 1.47 29.54 -0.46
C THR A 254 0.83 30.90 -0.72
N THR A 255 0.28 31.07 -1.90
CA THR A 255 -0.52 32.27 -2.24
C THR A 255 -1.89 32.17 -1.56
N VAL A 256 -2.33 33.22 -0.88
CA VAL A 256 -3.70 33.37 -0.40
C VAL A 256 -4.32 34.57 -1.10
N THR A 257 -5.40 34.36 -1.84
CA THR A 257 -5.96 35.39 -2.73
C THR A 257 -7.47 35.19 -2.95
N GLY A 258 -8.06 36.10 -3.70
CA GLY A 258 -9.48 36.16 -4.03
C GLY A 258 -10.16 37.36 -3.35
N GLU A 259 -11.27 37.84 -3.92
CA GLU A 259 -11.98 39.02 -3.41
C GLU A 259 -12.54 38.85 -1.99
N ALA A 260 -12.70 37.61 -1.51
CA ALA A 260 -13.14 37.34 -0.14
C ALA A 260 -12.00 37.42 0.89
N VAL A 261 -10.76 37.79 0.49
CA VAL A 261 -9.59 37.97 1.33
C VAL A 261 -9.22 39.45 1.41
N ALA A 262 -9.07 40.00 2.62
CA ALA A 262 -8.75 41.44 2.79
C ALA A 262 -7.27 41.74 2.53
N HIS A 263 -6.38 40.79 2.81
CA HIS A 263 -4.92 40.93 2.71
C HIS A 263 -4.34 39.80 1.85
N PRO A 264 -4.58 39.82 0.52
CA PRO A 264 -3.99 38.81 -0.35
C PRO A 264 -2.47 38.93 -0.37
N GLY A 265 -1.79 37.79 -0.50
CA GLY A 265 -0.33 37.76 -0.50
C GLY A 265 0.24 36.34 -0.46
N ASN A 266 1.57 36.25 -0.42
CA ASN A 266 2.31 35.01 -0.33
C ASN A 266 2.78 34.80 1.13
N TYR A 267 2.50 33.64 1.67
CA TYR A 267 2.80 33.28 3.04
C TYR A 267 3.73 32.08 3.09
N GLU A 268 4.82 32.16 3.85
CA GLU A 268 5.57 30.97 4.22
C GLU A 268 4.75 30.19 5.25
N THR A 269 4.21 29.07 4.83
CA THR A 269 3.24 28.30 5.61
C THR A 269 3.86 26.98 6.04
N LEU A 270 3.80 26.70 7.35
CA LEU A 270 4.18 25.38 7.87
C LEU A 270 3.21 24.31 7.36
N LEU A 271 3.74 23.17 6.94
CA LEU A 271 2.92 22.03 6.52
C LEU A 271 2.05 21.55 7.69
N GLY A 272 0.82 21.14 7.39
CA GLY A 272 -0.15 20.75 8.41
C GLY A 272 -0.93 21.89 9.05
N THR A 273 -0.58 23.15 8.77
CA THR A 273 -1.40 24.31 9.18
C THR A 273 -2.78 24.21 8.53
N SER A 274 -3.87 24.39 9.31
CA SER A 274 -5.21 24.39 8.72
C SER A 274 -5.37 25.59 7.77
N MET A 275 -6.04 25.36 6.64
CA MET A 275 -6.33 26.44 5.69
C MET A 275 -7.16 27.54 6.35
N ARG A 276 -8.03 27.19 7.29
CA ARG A 276 -8.79 28.15 8.10
C ARG A 276 -7.89 29.18 8.78
N TYR A 277 -6.86 28.70 9.50
CA TYR A 277 -5.93 29.60 10.20
C TYR A 277 -5.21 30.55 9.23
N LEU A 278 -4.75 30.01 8.10
CA LEU A 278 -4.07 30.83 7.09
C LEU A 278 -5.00 31.86 6.45
N LEU A 279 -6.24 31.48 6.15
CA LEU A 279 -7.28 32.39 5.66
C LEU A 279 -7.64 33.49 6.68
N GLU A 280 -7.79 33.14 7.96
CA GLU A 280 -8.05 34.11 9.04
C GLU A 280 -6.92 35.14 9.17
N ARG A 281 -5.66 34.70 9.06
CA ARG A 281 -4.49 35.60 9.04
C ARG A 281 -4.50 36.55 7.84
N ALA A 282 -5.04 36.12 6.71
CA ALA A 282 -5.20 36.92 5.51
C ALA A 282 -6.49 37.79 5.49
N GLY A 283 -7.26 37.80 6.59
CA GLY A 283 -8.48 38.63 6.69
C GLY A 283 -9.64 38.08 5.87
N TYR A 284 -9.82 36.78 5.92
CA TYR A 284 -10.88 36.07 5.20
C TYR A 284 -12.29 36.43 5.67
N ARG A 285 -13.15 36.77 4.71
CA ARG A 285 -14.57 37.11 4.90
C ARG A 285 -15.43 35.95 4.40
N ALA A 286 -15.75 35.02 5.31
CA ALA A 286 -16.48 33.79 4.98
C ALA A 286 -17.85 34.04 4.32
N ALA A 287 -18.54 35.16 4.68
CA ALA A 287 -19.85 35.53 4.11
C ALA A 287 -19.76 35.93 2.64
N ASP A 288 -18.60 36.43 2.20
CA ASP A 288 -18.38 36.88 0.81
C ASP A 288 -17.84 35.75 -0.07
N ASN A 289 -17.31 34.68 0.55
CA ASN A 289 -16.73 33.56 -0.19
C ASN A 289 -17.80 32.63 -0.74
N HIS A 290 -17.76 32.41 -2.05
CA HIS A 290 -18.61 31.48 -2.73
C HIS A 290 -18.13 30.01 -2.59
N ARG A 291 -16.83 29.78 -2.75
CA ARG A 291 -16.18 28.47 -2.65
C ARG A 291 -14.70 28.63 -2.35
N LEU A 292 -14.11 27.70 -1.62
CA LEU A 292 -12.67 27.69 -1.37
C LEU A 292 -12.00 26.73 -2.35
N VAL A 293 -11.02 27.25 -3.11
CA VAL A 293 -10.28 26.46 -4.09
C VAL A 293 -8.82 26.31 -3.64
N MET A 294 -8.33 25.08 -3.61
CA MET A 294 -6.90 24.80 -3.49
C MET A 294 -6.29 24.74 -4.89
N GLY A 295 -5.30 25.60 -5.15
CA GLY A 295 -4.75 25.87 -6.47
C GLY A 295 -5.44 27.04 -7.15
N GLY A 296 -5.24 27.18 -8.48
CA GLY A 296 -5.84 28.24 -9.27
C GLY A 296 -7.20 27.84 -9.88
N PRO A 297 -7.80 28.76 -10.65
CA PRO A 297 -9.12 28.55 -11.24
C PRO A 297 -9.15 27.51 -12.36
N MET A 298 -8.00 27.19 -12.98
CA MET A 298 -7.92 26.28 -14.13
C MET A 298 -7.69 24.84 -13.70
N MET A 299 -6.70 24.58 -12.85
CA MET A 299 -6.30 23.23 -12.41
C MET A 299 -6.69 22.91 -10.98
N GLY A 300 -7.01 23.91 -10.15
CA GLY A 300 -7.39 23.73 -8.77
C GLY A 300 -8.70 22.97 -8.58
N PHE A 301 -9.03 22.68 -7.34
CA PHE A 301 -10.28 22.02 -6.96
C PHE A 301 -10.87 22.63 -5.69
N THR A 302 -12.18 22.59 -5.58
CA THR A 302 -12.89 23.05 -4.38
C THR A 302 -12.64 22.11 -3.22
N VAL A 303 -12.20 22.66 -2.08
CA VAL A 303 -12.07 21.92 -0.83
C VAL A 303 -13.37 21.97 -0.04
N PRO A 304 -13.79 20.85 0.59
CA PRO A 304 -15.09 20.76 1.26
C PRO A 304 -15.13 21.55 2.58
N SER A 305 -13.99 21.79 3.19
CA SER A 305 -13.87 22.50 4.48
C SER A 305 -12.56 23.27 4.56
N PRO A 306 -12.54 24.45 5.17
CA PRO A 306 -11.30 25.18 5.44
C PRO A 306 -10.44 24.54 6.54
N ASP A 307 -10.93 23.50 7.26
CA ASP A 307 -10.16 22.79 8.29
C ASP A 307 -9.14 21.80 7.73
N VAL A 308 -9.14 21.62 6.42
CA VAL A 308 -8.16 20.81 5.70
C VAL A 308 -6.75 21.40 5.87
N PRO A 309 -5.70 20.59 6.10
CA PRO A 309 -4.34 21.07 6.28
C PRO A 309 -3.67 21.46 4.95
N VAL A 310 -2.78 22.44 5.01
CA VAL A 310 -1.80 22.75 3.96
C VAL A 310 -0.83 21.58 3.84
N VAL A 311 -0.59 21.13 2.63
CA VAL A 311 0.31 20.01 2.29
C VAL A 311 1.42 20.46 1.34
N LYS A 312 2.40 19.60 1.08
CA LYS A 312 3.57 19.91 0.22
C LYS A 312 3.20 20.47 -1.16
N THR A 313 2.02 20.14 -1.68
CA THR A 313 1.52 20.58 -3.00
C THR A 313 0.57 21.78 -2.96
N THR A 314 0.26 22.34 -1.79
CA THR A 314 -0.67 23.48 -1.66
C THR A 314 0.02 24.78 -2.03
N ASN A 315 0.01 25.17 -3.30
CA ASN A 315 0.63 26.40 -3.79
C ASN A 315 -0.26 27.64 -3.67
N CYS A 316 -1.58 27.47 -3.63
CA CYS A 316 -2.54 28.57 -3.54
C CYS A 316 -3.80 28.17 -2.80
N LEU A 317 -4.37 29.14 -2.09
CA LEU A 317 -5.73 29.15 -1.55
C LEU A 317 -6.47 30.32 -2.18
N LEU A 318 -7.40 30.02 -3.10
CA LEU A 318 -8.23 31.02 -3.76
C LEU A 318 -9.62 31.03 -3.12
N ALA A 319 -9.98 32.17 -2.52
CA ALA A 319 -11.28 32.43 -1.89
C ALA A 319 -12.06 33.49 -2.69
N PRO A 320 -12.67 33.10 -3.82
CA PRO A 320 -13.36 34.05 -4.70
C PRO A 320 -14.76 34.38 -4.18
N THR A 321 -15.27 35.57 -4.55
CA THR A 321 -16.68 35.88 -4.50
C THR A 321 -17.44 35.22 -5.67
N GLU A 322 -18.78 35.17 -5.58
CA GLU A 322 -19.62 34.69 -6.70
C GLU A 322 -19.44 35.55 -7.97
N LYS A 323 -19.12 36.84 -7.83
CA LYS A 323 -18.85 37.73 -8.94
C LYS A 323 -17.50 37.42 -9.61
N GLU A 324 -16.49 37.11 -8.83
CA GLU A 324 -15.13 36.83 -9.30
C GLU A 324 -15.02 35.47 -9.99
N LEU A 325 -15.65 34.45 -9.42
CA LEU A 325 -15.66 33.10 -9.96
C LEU A 325 -17.09 32.53 -9.90
N PRO A 326 -17.96 32.92 -10.82
CA PRO A 326 -19.37 32.55 -10.81
C PRO A 326 -19.56 31.03 -10.95
N THR A 327 -20.69 30.55 -10.42
CA THR A 327 -21.10 29.16 -10.65
C THR A 327 -21.30 28.95 -12.16
N PRO A 328 -20.60 28.00 -12.78
CA PRO A 328 -20.81 27.72 -14.19
C PRO A 328 -22.28 27.34 -14.46
N PRO A 329 -22.89 27.85 -15.52
CA PRO A 329 -24.23 27.42 -15.92
C PRO A 329 -24.24 25.92 -16.25
N PRO A 330 -25.40 25.25 -16.20
CA PRO A 330 -25.52 23.83 -16.54
C PRO A 330 -24.95 23.54 -17.94
N ALA A 331 -24.23 22.42 -18.04
CA ALA A 331 -23.67 21.95 -19.29
C ALA A 331 -24.77 21.75 -20.35
N GLN A 332 -24.54 22.25 -21.54
CA GLN A 332 -25.40 22.10 -22.70
C GLN A 332 -24.86 21.03 -23.66
N ALA A 333 -25.68 20.60 -24.60
CA ALA A 333 -25.23 19.66 -25.61
C ALA A 333 -24.07 20.22 -26.45
N CYS A 334 -23.12 19.37 -26.79
CA CYS A 334 -21.97 19.75 -27.61
C CYS A 334 -22.42 20.20 -29.02
N ILE A 335 -22.07 21.42 -29.41
CA ILE A 335 -22.39 22.00 -30.73
C ILE A 335 -21.30 21.71 -31.80
N ARG A 336 -20.28 20.93 -31.47
CA ARG A 336 -19.19 20.52 -32.38
C ARG A 336 -18.40 21.68 -32.97
N CYS A 337 -18.19 22.75 -32.23
CA CYS A 337 -17.48 23.97 -32.72
C CYS A 337 -15.97 23.79 -32.91
N GLY A 338 -15.32 22.79 -32.31
CA GLY A 338 -13.88 22.54 -32.41
C GLY A 338 -12.98 23.34 -31.47
N MET A 339 -13.47 24.40 -30.79
CA MET A 339 -12.67 25.29 -29.94
C MET A 339 -11.87 24.55 -28.85
N CYS A 340 -12.38 23.44 -28.31
CA CYS A 340 -11.69 22.64 -27.33
C CYS A 340 -10.44 21.95 -27.91
N ALA A 341 -10.42 21.61 -29.20
CA ALA A 341 -9.26 21.02 -29.86
C ALA A 341 -8.20 22.09 -30.14
N GLU A 342 -8.63 23.29 -30.55
CA GLU A 342 -7.73 24.45 -30.79
C GLU A 342 -7.04 24.91 -29.50
N ALA A 343 -7.77 24.84 -28.35
CA ALA A 343 -7.24 25.20 -27.04
C ALA A 343 -6.34 24.12 -26.41
N CYS A 344 -6.28 22.90 -26.97
CA CYS A 344 -5.55 21.80 -26.37
C CYS A 344 -4.03 21.91 -26.61
N PRO A 345 -3.18 22.08 -25.56
CA PRO A 345 -1.73 22.19 -25.72
C PRO A 345 -1.05 20.86 -26.09
N ALA A 346 -1.74 19.73 -25.93
CA ALA A 346 -1.26 18.40 -26.28
C ALA A 346 -1.86 17.90 -27.60
N SER A 347 -2.48 18.77 -28.40
CA SER A 347 -3.08 18.45 -29.71
C SER A 347 -4.04 17.26 -29.70
N LEU A 348 -4.75 17.06 -28.58
CA LEU A 348 -5.75 16.00 -28.42
C LEU A 348 -7.09 16.41 -29.06
N LEU A 349 -8.01 15.46 -29.11
CA LEU A 349 -9.37 15.67 -29.60
C LEU A 349 -10.39 15.60 -28.44
N PRO A 350 -10.52 16.66 -27.60
CA PRO A 350 -11.34 16.63 -26.40
C PRO A 350 -12.78 16.28 -26.65
N GLN A 351 -13.38 16.73 -27.76
CA GLN A 351 -14.76 16.41 -28.10
C GLN A 351 -14.98 14.90 -28.26
N GLN A 352 -14.08 14.20 -28.94
CA GLN A 352 -14.19 12.74 -29.14
C GLN A 352 -13.95 11.99 -27.86
N MET A 353 -12.91 12.38 -27.13
CA MET A 353 -12.60 11.83 -25.81
C MET A 353 -13.79 11.98 -24.83
N PHE A 354 -14.53 13.10 -24.89
CA PHE A 354 -15.73 13.32 -24.08
C PHE A 354 -16.81 12.26 -24.36
N TRP A 355 -17.12 11.99 -25.64
CA TRP A 355 -18.10 10.98 -26.01
C TRP A 355 -17.71 9.58 -25.58
N PHE A 356 -16.42 9.23 -25.75
CA PHE A 356 -15.91 7.94 -25.30
C PHE A 356 -15.91 7.81 -23.77
N ALA A 357 -15.58 8.88 -23.04
CA ALA A 357 -15.65 8.91 -21.59
C ALA A 357 -17.08 8.74 -21.08
N GLN A 358 -18.03 9.44 -21.69
CA GLN A 358 -19.46 9.34 -21.36
C GLN A 358 -20.00 7.93 -21.66
N GLY A 359 -19.58 7.31 -22.76
CA GLY A 359 -19.94 5.95 -23.15
C GLY A 359 -19.14 4.86 -22.44
N LYS A 360 -18.16 5.21 -21.57
CA LYS A 360 -17.23 4.28 -20.91
C LYS A 360 -16.46 3.38 -21.90
N GLU A 361 -16.18 3.89 -23.09
CA GLU A 361 -15.41 3.22 -24.14
C GLU A 361 -13.91 3.43 -23.88
N PHE A 362 -13.37 2.81 -22.84
CA PHE A 362 -12.02 3.08 -22.32
C PHE A 362 -10.92 2.73 -23.31
N GLU A 363 -11.04 1.65 -24.07
CA GLU A 363 -10.08 1.29 -25.12
C GLU A 363 -9.94 2.38 -26.18
N LYS A 364 -11.05 3.00 -26.60
CA LYS A 364 -11.02 4.13 -27.55
C LYS A 364 -10.40 5.38 -26.93
N LEU A 365 -10.64 5.62 -25.63
CA LEU A 365 -9.98 6.71 -24.92
C LEU A 365 -8.46 6.56 -24.90
N GLU A 366 -7.96 5.34 -24.67
CA GLU A 366 -6.52 5.06 -24.70
C GLU A 366 -5.96 5.21 -26.12
N GLN A 367 -6.67 4.77 -27.14
CA GLN A 367 -6.29 4.99 -28.55
C GLN A 367 -6.26 6.47 -28.95
N HIS A 368 -7.03 7.33 -28.26
CA HIS A 368 -7.02 8.79 -28.42
C HIS A 368 -6.08 9.49 -27.44
N ASN A 369 -5.11 8.77 -26.89
CA ASN A 369 -4.05 9.27 -26.02
C ASN A 369 -4.58 10.02 -24.78
N LEU A 370 -5.63 9.50 -24.12
CA LEU A 370 -6.19 10.09 -22.90
C LEU A 370 -5.12 10.43 -21.87
N PHE A 371 -4.09 9.58 -21.72
CA PHE A 371 -3.03 9.77 -20.73
C PHE A 371 -2.04 10.88 -21.07
N ASP A 372 -2.05 11.42 -22.29
CA ASP A 372 -1.29 12.63 -22.63
C ASP A 372 -2.04 13.93 -22.27
N CYS A 373 -3.30 13.84 -21.88
CA CYS A 373 -4.03 14.96 -21.32
C CYS A 373 -3.40 15.39 -19.99
N ILE A 374 -2.90 16.64 -19.92
CA ILE A 374 -2.29 17.23 -18.72
C ILE A 374 -3.32 17.85 -17.76
N GLU A 375 -4.62 17.72 -18.04
CA GLU A 375 -5.74 18.18 -17.21
C GLU A 375 -5.72 19.70 -16.93
N CYS A 376 -5.15 20.48 -17.83
CA CYS A 376 -4.97 21.92 -17.68
C CYS A 376 -6.26 22.76 -17.70
N GLY A 377 -7.41 22.21 -18.06
CA GLY A 377 -8.68 22.94 -18.06
C GLY A 377 -8.94 23.81 -19.30
N ALA A 378 -7.96 24.08 -20.16
CA ALA A 378 -8.11 24.99 -21.30
C ALA A 378 -9.27 24.61 -22.23
N CYS A 379 -9.47 23.33 -22.50
CA CYS A 379 -10.59 22.84 -23.32
C CYS A 379 -11.96 23.06 -22.65
N SER A 380 -12.05 22.92 -21.33
CA SER A 380 -13.28 23.20 -20.57
C SER A 380 -13.59 24.69 -20.55
N TRP A 381 -12.58 25.53 -20.38
CA TRP A 381 -12.70 26.98 -20.40
C TRP A 381 -13.13 27.50 -21.77
N ALA A 382 -12.60 26.96 -22.86
CA ALA A 382 -12.94 27.32 -24.22
C ALA A 382 -14.30 26.79 -24.69
N CYS A 383 -14.96 25.91 -23.90
CA CYS A 383 -16.21 25.26 -24.32
C CYS A 383 -17.43 26.18 -24.18
N PRO A 384 -18.10 26.62 -25.26
CA PRO A 384 -19.29 27.48 -25.16
C PRO A 384 -20.51 26.75 -24.58
N SER A 385 -20.50 25.41 -24.55
CA SER A 385 -21.54 24.59 -23.95
C SER A 385 -21.28 24.27 -22.47
N ASN A 386 -20.27 24.85 -21.83
CA ASN A 386 -19.90 24.65 -20.42
C ASN A 386 -19.73 23.17 -20.02
N ILE A 387 -19.27 22.33 -20.94
CA ILE A 387 -19.05 20.91 -20.66
C ILE A 387 -17.80 20.77 -19.78
N PRO A 388 -17.89 20.11 -18.61
CA PRO A 388 -16.73 19.92 -17.71
C PRO A 388 -15.81 18.80 -18.22
N LEU A 389 -15.19 19.00 -19.39
CA LEU A 389 -14.43 18.01 -20.15
C LEU A 389 -13.36 17.31 -19.29
N VAL A 390 -12.60 18.11 -18.53
CA VAL A 390 -11.50 17.58 -17.70
C VAL A 390 -11.98 16.65 -16.61
N GLN A 391 -13.17 16.90 -16.02
CA GLN A 391 -13.74 15.99 -15.01
C GLN A 391 -14.06 14.61 -15.59
N TYR A 392 -14.57 14.55 -16.82
CA TYR A 392 -14.76 13.27 -17.52
C TYR A 392 -13.43 12.53 -17.73
N TYR A 393 -12.37 13.24 -18.08
CA TYR A 393 -11.05 12.63 -18.31
C TYR A 393 -10.41 12.15 -17.02
N ARG A 394 -10.51 12.93 -15.94
CA ARG A 394 -10.06 12.52 -14.60
C ARG A 394 -10.78 11.27 -14.12
N ALA A 395 -12.10 11.23 -14.27
CA ALA A 395 -12.90 10.07 -13.91
C ALA A 395 -12.54 8.83 -14.75
N ALA A 396 -12.41 9.00 -16.07
CA ALA A 396 -12.03 7.91 -16.97
C ALA A 396 -10.61 7.38 -16.68
N LYS A 397 -9.62 8.26 -16.48
CA LYS A 397 -8.27 7.85 -16.07
C LYS A 397 -8.27 7.06 -14.76
N ALA A 398 -9.01 7.54 -13.75
CA ALA A 398 -9.11 6.85 -12.46
C ALA A 398 -9.72 5.46 -12.61
N GLU A 399 -10.79 5.32 -13.41
CA GLU A 399 -11.46 4.05 -13.66
C GLU A 399 -10.56 3.07 -14.43
N ILE A 400 -9.88 3.52 -15.48
CA ILE A 400 -8.91 2.70 -16.25
C ILE A 400 -7.76 2.23 -15.34
N LEU A 401 -7.17 3.11 -14.55
CA LEU A 401 -6.10 2.76 -13.63
C LEU A 401 -6.56 1.78 -12.54
N GLN A 402 -7.81 1.91 -12.08
CA GLN A 402 -8.38 0.95 -11.13
C GLN A 402 -8.58 -0.43 -11.78
N GLN A 403 -9.15 -0.47 -12.99
CA GLN A 403 -9.32 -1.73 -13.74
C GLN A 403 -7.98 -2.43 -14.01
N ARG A 404 -6.94 -1.68 -14.38
CA ARG A 404 -5.58 -2.24 -14.56
C ARG A 404 -5.05 -2.85 -13.26
N ARG A 405 -5.15 -2.14 -12.14
CA ARG A 405 -4.73 -2.65 -10.82
C ARG A 405 -5.49 -3.90 -10.40
N ASP A 406 -6.79 -3.94 -10.66
CA ASP A 406 -7.62 -5.09 -10.31
C ASP A 406 -7.32 -6.29 -11.22
N SER A 407 -7.07 -6.06 -12.51
CA SER A 407 -6.61 -7.09 -13.45
C SER A 407 -5.24 -7.66 -13.05
N GLU A 408 -4.29 -6.81 -12.69
CA GLU A 408 -2.96 -7.26 -12.21
C GLU A 408 -3.06 -8.08 -10.91
N LYS A 409 -3.89 -7.65 -9.96
CA LYS A 409 -4.14 -8.41 -8.72
C LYS A 409 -4.80 -9.76 -9.00
N ALA A 410 -5.79 -9.80 -9.91
CA ALA A 410 -6.45 -11.02 -10.32
C ALA A 410 -5.47 -12.00 -10.98
N GLU A 411 -4.62 -11.50 -11.89
CA GLU A 411 -3.59 -12.29 -12.55
C GLU A 411 -2.54 -12.83 -11.56
N GLN A 412 -2.03 -12.01 -10.67
CA GLN A 412 -1.13 -12.45 -9.59
C GLN A 412 -1.77 -13.51 -8.70
N SER A 413 -3.07 -13.35 -8.39
CA SER A 413 -3.82 -14.31 -7.59
C SER A 413 -3.97 -15.65 -8.34
N ARG A 414 -4.25 -15.61 -9.66
CA ARG A 414 -4.32 -16.76 -10.54
C ARG A 414 -2.99 -17.50 -10.58
N LEU A 415 -1.89 -16.79 -10.84
CA LEU A 415 -0.54 -17.38 -10.88
C LEU A 415 -0.13 -18.03 -9.55
N ARG A 416 -0.45 -17.37 -8.41
CA ARG A 416 -0.20 -17.96 -7.08
C ARG A 416 -1.03 -19.23 -6.85
N PHE A 417 -2.27 -19.24 -7.32
CA PHE A 417 -3.15 -20.41 -7.22
C PHE A 417 -2.61 -21.57 -8.06
N GLU A 418 -2.25 -21.33 -9.32
CA GLU A 418 -1.67 -22.32 -10.23
C GLU A 418 -0.37 -22.91 -9.68
N ALA A 419 0.56 -22.07 -9.24
CA ALA A 419 1.81 -22.51 -8.60
C ALA A 419 1.57 -23.35 -7.33
N ARG A 420 0.53 -23.02 -6.56
CA ARG A 420 0.12 -23.83 -5.40
C ARG A 420 -0.44 -25.20 -5.83
N GLN A 421 -1.27 -25.24 -6.87
CA GLN A 421 -1.82 -26.49 -7.41
C GLN A 421 -0.72 -27.39 -7.96
N GLU A 422 0.21 -26.86 -8.74
CA GLU A 422 1.36 -27.60 -9.24
C GLU A 422 2.21 -28.20 -8.12
N ARG A 423 2.49 -27.42 -7.07
CA ARG A 423 3.24 -27.92 -5.90
C ARG A 423 2.51 -29.05 -5.22
N LEU A 424 1.19 -28.93 -5.00
CA LEU A 424 0.39 -29.98 -4.38
C LEU A 424 0.34 -31.23 -5.25
N ALA A 425 0.15 -31.09 -6.56
CA ALA A 425 0.16 -32.21 -7.51
C ALA A 425 1.52 -32.92 -7.53
N LYS A 426 2.63 -32.17 -7.48
CA LYS A 426 3.98 -32.73 -7.38
C LYS A 426 4.19 -33.50 -6.08
N GLU A 427 3.76 -32.94 -4.95
CA GLU A 427 3.82 -33.63 -3.64
C GLU A 427 2.98 -34.93 -3.63
N GLU A 428 1.79 -34.91 -4.24
CA GLU A 428 0.96 -36.11 -4.36
C GLU A 428 1.59 -37.17 -5.27
N ALA A 429 2.15 -36.73 -6.41
CA ALA A 429 2.87 -37.63 -7.32
C ALA A 429 4.10 -38.27 -6.64
N GLU A 430 4.88 -37.48 -5.88
CA GLU A 430 6.00 -38.02 -5.09
C GLU A 430 5.55 -39.02 -4.01
N LYS A 431 4.45 -38.71 -3.32
CA LYS A 431 3.86 -39.63 -2.32
C LYS A 431 3.36 -40.92 -2.97
N ALA A 432 2.71 -40.80 -4.14
CA ALA A 432 2.26 -41.96 -4.91
C ALA A 432 3.44 -42.81 -5.39
N ALA A 433 4.49 -42.20 -5.96
CA ALA A 433 5.71 -42.88 -6.40
C ALA A 433 6.41 -43.60 -5.22
N LYS A 434 6.52 -42.95 -4.05
CA LYS A 434 7.06 -43.59 -2.84
C LYS A 434 6.22 -44.77 -2.34
N ARG A 435 4.88 -44.69 -2.45
CA ARG A 435 4.00 -45.81 -2.12
C ARG A 435 4.18 -46.98 -3.10
N GLU A 436 4.27 -46.69 -4.39
CA GLU A 436 4.48 -47.70 -5.42
C GLU A 436 5.87 -48.38 -5.30
N ALA A 437 6.92 -47.60 -5.07
CA ALA A 437 8.26 -48.13 -4.80
C ALA A 437 8.30 -49.05 -3.56
N ARG A 438 7.59 -48.67 -2.46
CA ARG A 438 7.46 -49.53 -1.28
C ARG A 438 6.68 -50.81 -1.58
N LYS A 439 5.63 -50.74 -2.41
CA LYS A 439 4.86 -51.90 -2.81
C LYS A 439 5.70 -52.85 -3.66
N LYS A 440 6.42 -52.34 -4.67
CA LYS A 440 7.35 -53.12 -5.51
C LYS A 440 8.48 -53.78 -4.69
N ALA A 441 9.05 -53.03 -3.73
CA ALA A 441 10.07 -53.55 -2.82
C ALA A 441 9.54 -54.67 -1.89
N ALA A 442 8.28 -54.58 -1.46
CA ALA A 442 7.64 -55.61 -0.67
C ALA A 442 7.32 -56.84 -1.50
N GLU A 443 6.84 -56.69 -2.73
CA GLU A 443 6.59 -57.76 -3.70
C GLU A 443 7.89 -58.50 -4.07
N GLN A 444 8.98 -57.77 -4.35
CA GLN A 444 10.29 -58.37 -4.59
C GLN A 444 10.86 -59.13 -3.39
N ARG A 445 10.67 -58.64 -2.18
CA ARG A 445 11.03 -59.37 -0.96
C ARG A 445 10.18 -60.63 -0.74
N ALA A 446 8.89 -60.56 -1.06
CA ALA A 446 8.01 -61.77 -1.02
C ALA A 446 8.40 -62.79 -2.06
N GLN A 447 8.73 -62.37 -3.32
CA GLN A 447 9.21 -63.25 -4.37
C GLN A 447 10.58 -63.86 -4.05
N GLN A 448 11.52 -63.12 -3.46
CA GLN A 448 12.80 -63.63 -2.98
C GLN A 448 12.65 -64.64 -1.84
N ALA A 449 11.67 -64.41 -0.93
CA ALA A 449 11.34 -65.34 0.12
C ALA A 449 10.67 -66.67 -0.40
N ALA A 450 9.92 -66.57 -1.52
CA ALA A 450 9.30 -67.74 -2.15
C ALA A 450 10.26 -68.55 -3.06
N ALA A 451 11.37 -67.95 -3.51
CA ALA A 451 12.39 -68.59 -4.37
C ALA A 451 13.49 -69.32 -3.61
N GLY A 452 13.62 -69.14 -2.27
CA GLY A 452 14.57 -69.85 -1.40
C GLY A 452 13.91 -71.03 -0.77
N GLY A 453 14.02 -72.21 -1.42
CA GLY A 453 13.38 -73.47 -0.97
C GLY A 453 13.90 -74.00 0.36
N GLU A 454 13.02 -74.74 1.05
CA GLU A 454 13.19 -75.67 2.13
C GLU A 454 13.83 -75.15 3.42
N GLY A 455 12.96 -74.84 4.40
CA GLY A 455 13.33 -74.68 5.82
C GLY A 455 12.54 -73.60 6.52
N GLU A 456 11.59 -74.02 7.34
CA GLU A 456 10.81 -73.23 8.31
C GLU A 456 9.75 -72.28 7.71
N ASP A 457 8.53 -72.47 8.18
CA ASP A 457 7.35 -71.64 7.85
C ASP A 457 7.66 -70.12 8.00
N PRO A 458 7.64 -69.35 6.88
CA PRO A 458 8.01 -67.93 6.92
C PRO A 458 7.13 -67.12 7.87
N ILE A 459 5.95 -67.62 8.20
CA ILE A 459 5.02 -66.97 9.16
C ILE A 459 5.50 -67.18 10.59
N GLN A 460 6.03 -68.38 10.93
CA GLN A 460 6.61 -68.62 12.27
C GLN A 460 7.93 -67.88 12.46
N ALA A 461 8.80 -67.81 11.47
CA ALA A 461 10.03 -67.02 11.52
C ALA A 461 9.77 -65.51 11.56
N ALA A 462 8.69 -65.02 10.92
CA ALA A 462 8.26 -63.62 11.05
C ALA A 462 7.64 -63.31 12.41
N ILE A 463 6.90 -64.27 12.99
CA ILE A 463 6.33 -64.17 14.35
C ILE A 463 7.44 -64.23 15.40
N GLU A 464 8.47 -65.10 15.21
CA GLU A 464 9.60 -65.16 16.13
C GLU A 464 10.50 -63.92 16.04
N ARG A 465 10.77 -63.40 14.82
CA ARG A 465 11.48 -62.10 14.67
C ARG A 465 10.68 -60.93 15.23
N ALA A 466 9.36 -60.93 15.07
CA ALA A 466 8.51 -59.92 15.67
C ALA A 466 8.47 -60.07 17.22
N LYS A 467 8.47 -61.31 17.73
CA LYS A 467 8.57 -61.57 19.17
C LYS A 467 9.96 -61.24 19.72
N ALA A 468 11.04 -61.57 19.03
CA ALA A 468 12.40 -61.21 19.40
C ALA A 468 12.64 -59.68 19.35
N LYS A 469 12.08 -58.99 18.33
CA LYS A 469 12.12 -57.54 18.26
C LYS A 469 11.26 -56.85 19.32
N LYS A 470 10.15 -57.48 19.70
CA LYS A 470 9.31 -57.02 20.79
C LYS A 470 9.92 -57.30 22.17
N ALA A 471 10.65 -58.40 22.32
CA ALA A 471 11.42 -58.71 23.53
C ALA A 471 12.65 -57.79 23.69
N ALA A 472 13.36 -57.48 22.58
CA ALA A 472 14.44 -56.49 22.59
C ALA A 472 13.95 -55.06 22.80
N GLN A 473 12.71 -54.74 22.43
CA GLN A 473 12.08 -53.44 22.73
C GLN A 473 11.49 -53.41 24.17
N GLN A 474 11.23 -54.52 24.80
CA GLN A 474 10.74 -54.59 26.18
C GLN A 474 11.86 -54.54 27.24
N SER A 475 13.10 -54.79 26.87
CA SER A 475 14.26 -54.67 27.79
C SER A 475 14.92 -53.27 27.76
N GLY A 476 14.49 -52.39 26.87
CA GLY A 476 14.94 -50.97 26.80
C GLY A 476 13.83 -49.96 27.09
N GLY A 477 12.62 -50.44 27.43
CA GLY A 477 11.39 -49.62 27.30
C GLY A 477 11.12 -48.64 28.45
N GLU A 478 11.68 -48.79 29.62
CA GLU A 478 11.42 -47.88 30.75
C GLU A 478 12.23 -46.60 30.66
N SER A 479 13.46 -46.65 30.15
CA SER A 479 14.31 -45.46 29.97
C SER A 479 13.90 -44.66 28.72
N ASP A 480 13.38 -45.33 27.69
CA ASP A 480 13.01 -44.73 26.41
C ASP A 480 11.67 -43.94 26.46
N GLU A 481 10.71 -44.41 27.32
CA GLU A 481 9.41 -43.75 27.49
C GLU A 481 9.53 -42.52 28.39
N LEU A 482 10.34 -42.56 29.44
CA LEU A 482 10.67 -41.42 30.28
C LEU A 482 11.38 -40.35 29.48
N GLU A 483 12.41 -40.73 28.71
CA GLU A 483 13.15 -39.81 27.83
C GLU A 483 12.26 -39.17 26.75
N LYS A 484 11.28 -39.89 26.20
CA LYS A 484 10.31 -39.35 25.26
C LYS A 484 9.38 -38.32 25.90
N LEU A 485 8.88 -38.61 27.12
CA LEU A 485 8.02 -37.69 27.86
C LEU A 485 8.79 -36.43 28.28
N GLU A 486 10.02 -36.58 28.76
CA GLU A 486 10.89 -35.46 29.10
C GLU A 486 11.21 -34.60 27.85
N LYS A 487 11.56 -35.21 26.72
CA LYS A 487 11.78 -34.49 25.43
C LYS A 487 10.50 -33.77 24.96
N ALA A 488 9.33 -34.36 25.18
CA ALA A 488 8.04 -33.74 24.84
C ALA A 488 7.80 -32.47 25.67
N VAL A 489 8.06 -32.53 26.99
CA VAL A 489 7.95 -31.35 27.88
C VAL A 489 8.93 -30.26 27.48
N VAL A 490 10.22 -30.59 27.29
CA VAL A 490 11.26 -29.62 26.89
C VAL A 490 10.92 -28.95 25.54
N THR A 491 10.49 -29.76 24.57
CA THR A 491 10.15 -29.23 23.22
C THR A 491 8.93 -28.31 23.26
N THR A 492 7.92 -28.67 24.07
CA THR A 492 6.68 -27.88 24.17
C THR A 492 6.91 -26.62 24.99
N ARG A 493 7.75 -26.63 26.01
CA ARG A 493 8.20 -25.44 26.76
C ARG A 493 8.91 -24.44 25.87
N LYS A 494 9.87 -24.88 25.05
CA LYS A 494 10.57 -24.02 24.08
C LYS A 494 9.64 -23.40 23.03
N ARG A 495 8.58 -24.14 22.61
CA ARG A 495 7.54 -23.62 21.74
C ARG A 495 6.68 -22.56 22.42
N LEU A 496 6.36 -22.73 23.71
CA LEU A 496 5.63 -21.75 24.50
C LEU A 496 6.44 -20.46 24.68
N GLU A 497 7.72 -20.55 25.00
CA GLU A 497 8.63 -19.40 25.09
C GLU A 497 8.67 -18.61 23.77
N THR A 498 8.82 -19.33 22.63
CA THR A 498 8.83 -18.70 21.31
C THR A 498 7.48 -18.04 20.96
N ALA A 499 6.38 -18.67 21.33
CA ALA A 499 5.04 -18.12 21.09
C ALA A 499 4.76 -16.90 21.99
N SER A 500 5.20 -16.94 23.25
CA SER A 500 5.07 -15.82 24.21
C SER A 500 5.91 -14.61 23.76
N ALA A 501 7.15 -14.84 23.33
CA ALA A 501 8.00 -13.77 22.80
C ALA A 501 7.39 -13.08 21.57
N LYS A 502 6.77 -13.87 20.65
CA LYS A 502 6.05 -13.32 19.51
C LYS A 502 4.80 -12.53 19.91
N LEU A 503 4.10 -12.96 20.95
CA LEU A 503 2.95 -12.23 21.49
C LEU A 503 3.38 -10.91 22.16
N GLU A 504 4.48 -10.90 22.88
CA GLU A 504 5.03 -9.69 23.49
C GLU A 504 5.53 -8.71 22.43
N ALA A 505 6.22 -9.19 21.40
CA ALA A 505 6.62 -8.36 20.25
C ALA A 505 5.40 -7.74 19.54
N ALA A 506 4.38 -8.57 19.24
CA ALA A 506 3.16 -8.08 18.62
C ALA A 506 2.37 -7.08 19.48
N ARG A 507 2.43 -7.23 20.83
CA ARG A 507 1.85 -6.24 21.75
C ARG A 507 2.64 -4.93 21.76
N ALA A 508 3.97 -5.02 21.73
CA ALA A 508 4.83 -3.85 21.65
C ALA A 508 4.66 -3.10 20.31
N GLU A 509 4.38 -3.84 19.23
CA GLU A 509 4.15 -3.32 17.88
C GLU A 509 2.69 -2.89 17.63
N GLY A 510 1.75 -3.12 18.57
CA GLY A 510 0.33 -2.79 18.39
C GLY A 510 -0.35 -3.53 17.24
N SER A 511 0.11 -4.76 16.94
CA SER A 511 -0.36 -5.55 15.79
C SER A 511 -1.75 -6.13 16.00
N ASP A 512 -2.60 -6.10 14.96
CA ASP A 512 -3.93 -6.75 14.92
C ASP A 512 -3.88 -8.28 15.14
N LEU A 513 -2.68 -8.87 15.14
CA LEU A 513 -2.47 -10.31 15.36
C LEU A 513 -2.41 -10.71 16.84
N VAL A 514 -2.49 -9.77 17.78
CA VAL A 514 -2.35 -10.01 19.23
C VAL A 514 -3.32 -11.07 19.72
N ASP A 515 -4.60 -11.01 19.34
CA ASP A 515 -5.61 -11.99 19.80
C ASP A 515 -5.41 -13.39 19.19
N ALA A 516 -4.99 -13.45 17.93
CA ALA A 516 -4.64 -14.73 17.28
C ALA A 516 -3.40 -15.38 17.93
N LEU A 517 -2.38 -14.58 18.23
CA LEU A 517 -1.16 -15.04 18.91
C LEU A 517 -1.44 -15.43 20.37
N ARG A 518 -2.30 -14.69 21.08
CA ARG A 518 -2.77 -15.04 22.43
C ARG A 518 -3.44 -16.40 22.44
N THR A 519 -4.36 -16.65 21.50
CA THR A 519 -5.00 -17.97 21.34
C THR A 519 -3.97 -19.07 21.05
N GLY A 520 -2.93 -18.78 20.30
CA GLY A 520 -1.81 -19.68 20.03
C GLY A 520 -0.99 -20.01 21.27
N VAL A 521 -0.69 -19.02 22.11
CA VAL A 521 -0.01 -19.17 23.41
C VAL A 521 -0.84 -20.03 24.36
N ASP A 522 -2.14 -19.75 24.49
CA ASP A 522 -3.04 -20.49 25.37
C ASP A 522 -3.14 -21.98 24.98
N LYS A 523 -3.27 -22.27 23.67
CA LYS A 523 -3.24 -23.65 23.13
C LYS A 523 -1.90 -24.35 23.37
N THR A 524 -0.81 -23.64 23.34
CA THR A 524 0.52 -24.21 23.55
C THR A 524 0.78 -24.45 25.05
N ARG A 525 0.24 -23.58 25.93
CA ARG A 525 0.26 -23.75 27.38
C ARG A 525 -0.52 -24.97 27.79
N ALA A 526 -1.74 -25.15 27.29
CA ALA A 526 -2.56 -26.35 27.57
C ALA A 526 -1.86 -27.65 27.11
N LYS A 527 -1.09 -27.61 26.01
CA LYS A 527 -0.28 -28.76 25.57
C LYS A 527 0.92 -29.03 26.50
N LEU A 528 1.54 -27.99 27.06
CA LEU A 528 2.61 -28.14 28.04
C LEU A 528 2.08 -28.76 29.34
N GLU A 529 0.96 -28.25 29.86
CA GLU A 529 0.31 -28.80 31.03
C GLU A 529 -0.06 -30.28 30.85
N ALA A 530 -0.59 -30.67 29.69
CA ALA A 530 -0.89 -32.05 29.35
C ALA A 530 0.38 -32.92 29.27
N ALA A 531 1.49 -32.41 28.74
CA ALA A 531 2.76 -33.12 28.67
C ALA A 531 3.42 -33.28 30.06
N GLU A 532 3.37 -32.25 30.89
CA GLU A 532 3.88 -32.25 32.28
C GLU A 532 3.05 -33.19 33.13
N LYS A 533 1.72 -33.22 32.96
CA LYS A 533 0.84 -34.18 33.65
C LYS A 533 1.17 -35.62 33.22
N ALA A 534 1.34 -35.88 31.94
CA ALA A 534 1.70 -37.21 31.45
C ALA A 534 3.05 -37.70 32.01
N LEU A 535 4.04 -36.81 32.14
CA LEU A 535 5.31 -37.11 32.77
C LEU A 535 5.16 -37.38 34.28
N HIS A 536 4.37 -36.57 34.96
CA HIS A 536 4.09 -36.74 36.38
C HIS A 536 3.32 -38.05 36.67
N ASP A 537 2.27 -38.34 35.90
CA ASP A 537 1.50 -39.60 36.02
C ASP A 537 2.39 -40.82 35.75
N TYR A 538 3.32 -40.73 34.81
CA TYR A 538 4.31 -41.78 34.53
C TYR A 538 5.31 -41.96 35.69
N GLN A 539 5.80 -40.87 36.28
CA GLN A 539 6.71 -40.90 37.44
C GLN A 539 6.02 -41.40 38.69
N GLN A 540 4.74 -41.06 38.95
CA GLN A 540 3.97 -41.59 40.04
C GLN A 540 3.67 -43.10 39.90
N ALA A 541 3.32 -43.53 38.68
CA ALA A 541 3.04 -44.95 38.42
C ALA A 541 4.27 -45.85 38.60
N ASN A 542 5.49 -45.28 38.54
CA ASN A 542 6.76 -46.00 38.69
C ASN A 542 7.43 -45.79 40.05
N SER A 543 6.79 -45.06 40.99
CA SER A 543 7.33 -44.81 42.34
C SER A 543 6.74 -45.71 43.44
N ASP A 544 5.69 -46.50 43.16
CA ASP A 544 5.10 -47.43 44.15
C ASP A 544 5.48 -48.87 43.82
N GLU A 545 6.06 -49.54 44.84
CA GLU A 545 6.65 -50.88 44.88
C GLU A 545 5.78 -51.99 44.28
N LYS A 546 6.51 -52.99 43.71
CA LYS A 546 6.01 -54.31 43.23
C LYS A 546 5.04 -55.03 44.16
N PRO A 547 4.08 -55.82 43.63
CA PRO A 547 4.41 -57.15 43.08
C PRO A 547 3.65 -57.54 41.78
N SER A 548 4.30 -58.42 41.06
CA SER A 548 3.96 -59.24 39.90
C SER A 548 2.63 -60.04 40.02
N PRO A 549 2.17 -60.76 38.98
CA PRO A 549 1.83 -60.36 37.60
C PRO A 549 0.44 -60.85 37.17
N ALA A 550 -0.24 -60.22 36.30
CA ALA A 550 -1.17 -60.85 35.33
C ALA A 550 -1.71 -59.83 34.34
N ALA A 551 -1.38 -60.10 33.08
CA ALA A 551 -2.06 -59.75 31.83
C ALA A 551 -2.79 -58.40 31.69
N PRO A 552 -2.48 -57.70 30.59
CA PRO A 552 -3.52 -57.45 29.62
C PRO A 552 -3.05 -57.61 28.16
N ALA A 553 -3.11 -58.80 27.66
CA ALA A 553 -3.12 -59.05 26.22
C ALA A 553 -4.48 -58.68 25.58
N ASP A 554 -5.51 -58.49 26.38
CA ASP A 554 -6.88 -58.32 25.91
C ASP A 554 -7.27 -56.89 25.51
N ALA A 555 -6.66 -55.84 26.07
CA ALA A 555 -7.06 -54.46 25.75
C ALA A 555 -6.60 -54.00 24.36
N ALA A 556 -5.39 -54.40 23.93
CA ALA A 556 -4.88 -54.06 22.59
C ALA A 556 -5.55 -54.88 21.50
N GLN A 557 -5.85 -56.17 21.79
CA GLN A 557 -6.63 -57.02 20.89
C GLN A 557 -8.08 -56.56 20.80
N ALA A 558 -8.71 -56.14 21.89
CA ALA A 558 -10.05 -55.56 21.90
C ALA A 558 -10.11 -54.23 21.10
N ALA A 559 -9.07 -53.36 21.19
CA ALA A 559 -9.00 -52.12 20.39
C ALA A 559 -8.79 -52.38 18.90
N ILE A 560 -7.95 -53.36 18.54
CA ILE A 560 -7.74 -53.79 17.16
C ILE A 560 -8.98 -54.50 16.60
N GLN A 561 -9.63 -55.38 17.39
CA GLN A 561 -10.90 -55.99 17.00
C GLN A 561 -12.02 -54.98 16.87
N LYS A 562 -12.09 -53.98 17.76
CA LYS A 562 -13.06 -52.88 17.65
C LYS A 562 -12.83 -51.99 16.43
N ALA A 563 -11.57 -51.70 16.08
CA ALA A 563 -11.22 -50.95 14.86
C ALA A 563 -11.46 -51.79 13.59
N MET A 564 -11.19 -53.09 13.62
CA MET A 564 -11.48 -53.99 12.49
C MET A 564 -12.99 -54.25 12.36
N ALA A 565 -13.71 -54.41 13.46
CA ALA A 565 -15.17 -54.52 13.45
C ALA A 565 -15.85 -53.23 12.96
N ALA A 566 -15.34 -52.05 13.34
CA ALA A 566 -15.84 -50.76 12.85
C ALA A 566 -15.59 -50.58 11.34
N ARG A 567 -14.41 -51.02 10.82
CA ARG A 567 -14.12 -51.01 9.38
C ARG A 567 -14.94 -52.05 8.61
N ALA A 568 -15.14 -53.26 9.19
CA ALA A 568 -15.98 -54.30 8.59
C ALA A 568 -17.47 -53.87 8.62
N ALA A 569 -17.94 -53.24 9.67
CA ALA A 569 -19.28 -52.69 9.74
C ALA A 569 -19.51 -51.53 8.75
N ASP A 570 -18.49 -50.67 8.50
CA ASP A 570 -18.59 -49.59 7.54
C ASP A 570 -18.48 -50.12 6.07
N ALA A 571 -17.76 -51.23 5.86
CA ALA A 571 -17.70 -51.91 4.58
C ALA A 571 -18.96 -52.71 4.28
N ALA A 572 -19.65 -53.23 5.29
CA ALA A 572 -20.89 -53.99 5.17
C ALA A 572 -22.14 -53.13 4.99
N LYS A 573 -22.05 -51.81 5.18
CA LYS A 573 -23.14 -50.86 4.91
C LYS A 573 -23.42 -50.74 3.44
N GLY A 574 -24.65 -51.01 3.07
CA GLY A 574 -25.13 -50.83 1.70
C GLY A 574 -25.04 -49.35 1.26
N PRO A 575 -25.17 -49.09 -0.06
CA PRO A 575 -25.11 -47.72 -0.64
C PRO A 575 -26.10 -46.77 0.04
N GLU A 576 -27.29 -47.23 0.39
CA GLU A 576 -28.37 -46.50 1.05
C GLU A 576 -27.99 -46.06 2.47
N GLU A 577 -27.41 -46.96 3.27
CA GLU A 577 -27.02 -46.66 4.64
C GLU A 577 -25.83 -45.69 4.71
N LYS A 578 -24.92 -45.71 3.70
CA LYS A 578 -23.86 -44.74 3.54
C LYS A 578 -24.41 -43.37 3.19
N LEU A 579 -25.39 -43.29 2.30
CA LEU A 579 -26.10 -42.06 1.93
C LEU A 579 -26.87 -41.45 3.09
N ARG A 580 -27.57 -42.28 3.90
CA ARG A 580 -28.26 -41.83 5.14
C ARG A 580 -27.26 -41.26 6.14
N GLY A 581 -26.11 -41.90 6.35
CA GLY A 581 -25.05 -41.40 7.22
C GLY A 581 -24.38 -40.11 6.73
N GLN A 582 -24.31 -39.88 5.42
CA GLN A 582 -23.87 -38.60 4.82
C GLN A 582 -24.92 -37.52 5.01
N LEU A 583 -26.20 -37.82 4.81
CA LEU A 583 -27.33 -36.92 4.99
C LEU A 583 -27.36 -36.38 6.44
N GLU A 584 -27.26 -37.27 7.41
CA GLU A 584 -27.25 -36.92 8.85
C GLU A 584 -26.09 -35.93 9.18
N LYS A 585 -24.89 -36.19 8.66
CA LYS A 585 -23.73 -35.30 8.82
C LYS A 585 -23.92 -33.93 8.17
N LEU A 586 -24.57 -33.88 7.01
CA LEU A 586 -24.89 -32.62 6.33
C LEU A 586 -25.95 -31.82 7.11
N GLN A 587 -26.97 -32.47 7.64
CA GLN A 587 -28.00 -31.86 8.48
C GLN A 587 -27.40 -31.27 9.76
N GLN A 588 -26.52 -31.99 10.45
CA GLN A 588 -25.82 -31.47 11.63
C GLN A 588 -24.94 -30.25 11.30
N ARG A 589 -24.31 -30.22 10.13
CA ARG A 589 -23.54 -29.08 9.69
C ARG A 589 -24.42 -27.88 9.33
N LEU A 590 -25.58 -28.12 8.72
CA LEU A 590 -26.57 -27.08 8.41
C LEU A 590 -27.07 -26.41 9.70
N GLU A 591 -27.41 -27.20 10.70
CA GLU A 591 -27.88 -26.69 11.99
C GLU A 591 -26.86 -25.80 12.68
N LYS A 592 -25.57 -26.22 12.71
CA LYS A 592 -24.47 -25.39 13.22
C LYS A 592 -24.26 -24.10 12.42
N SER A 593 -24.46 -24.15 11.11
CA SER A 593 -24.31 -22.96 10.26
C SER A 593 -25.46 -21.98 10.44
N ARG A 594 -26.69 -22.47 10.63
CA ARG A 594 -27.86 -21.65 10.97
C ARG A 594 -27.70 -20.98 12.35
N GLN A 595 -27.21 -21.72 13.33
CA GLN A 595 -26.95 -21.15 14.65
C GLN A 595 -25.91 -20.02 14.58
N ARG A 596 -24.83 -20.20 13.83
CA ARG A 596 -23.82 -19.14 13.62
C ARG A 596 -24.39 -17.93 12.88
N LEU A 597 -25.23 -18.14 11.89
CA LEU A 597 -25.91 -17.06 11.18
C LEU A 597 -26.84 -16.27 12.12
N ALA A 598 -27.58 -16.97 12.99
CA ALA A 598 -28.42 -16.33 13.99
C ALA A 598 -27.59 -15.51 14.99
N GLU A 599 -26.51 -16.08 15.51
CA GLU A 599 -25.59 -15.38 16.43
C GLU A 599 -24.94 -14.15 15.77
N SER A 600 -24.56 -14.25 14.49
CA SER A 600 -23.94 -13.13 13.74
C SER A 600 -24.95 -12.01 13.49
N ARG A 601 -26.21 -12.33 13.19
CA ARG A 601 -27.30 -11.36 13.07
C ARG A 601 -27.63 -10.67 14.40
N GLU A 602 -27.63 -11.43 15.51
CA GLU A 602 -27.88 -10.90 16.85
C GLU A 602 -26.75 -9.98 17.33
N LYS A 603 -25.51 -10.28 16.97
CA LYS A 603 -24.34 -9.45 17.28
C LYS A 603 -24.19 -8.21 16.41
N GLY A 604 -24.94 -8.11 15.31
CA GLY A 604 -24.83 -7.01 14.36
C GLY A 604 -23.53 -7.00 13.57
N ASP A 605 -23.02 -8.17 13.20
CA ASP A 605 -21.81 -8.31 12.38
C ASP A 605 -22.00 -7.65 10.99
N GLU A 606 -20.90 -7.35 10.30
CA GLU A 606 -20.92 -6.72 8.98
C GLU A 606 -21.75 -7.52 7.96
N ASP A 607 -22.52 -6.82 7.10
CA ASP A 607 -23.40 -7.42 6.08
C ASP A 607 -22.70 -8.48 5.21
N LYS A 608 -21.42 -8.26 4.88
CA LYS A 608 -20.59 -9.22 4.13
C LYS A 608 -20.39 -10.56 4.86
N ILE A 609 -20.31 -10.54 6.19
CA ILE A 609 -20.16 -11.76 7.02
C ILE A 609 -21.49 -12.51 7.03
N ILE A 610 -22.58 -11.78 7.16
CA ILE A 610 -23.94 -12.33 7.15
C ILE A 610 -24.23 -12.97 5.79
N GLU A 611 -23.95 -12.28 4.66
CA GLU A 611 -24.10 -12.83 3.30
C GLU A 611 -23.26 -14.10 3.07
N ALA A 612 -22.02 -14.13 3.57
CA ALA A 612 -21.15 -15.32 3.44
C ALA A 612 -21.69 -16.54 4.23
N LEU A 613 -22.29 -16.29 5.39
CA LEU A 613 -22.94 -17.33 6.18
C LEU A 613 -24.24 -17.80 5.55
N GLU A 614 -25.05 -16.89 4.98
CA GLU A 614 -26.26 -17.20 4.20
C GLU A 614 -25.92 -18.08 2.98
N SER A 615 -24.92 -17.69 2.18
CA SER A 615 -24.44 -18.48 1.06
C SER A 615 -23.94 -19.88 1.48
N THR A 616 -23.40 -20.01 2.70
CA THR A 616 -22.98 -21.30 3.25
C THR A 616 -24.17 -22.17 3.63
N VAL A 617 -25.22 -21.58 4.22
CA VAL A 617 -26.48 -22.26 4.55
C VAL A 617 -27.17 -22.74 3.27
N GLU A 618 -27.29 -21.91 2.25
CA GLU A 618 -27.87 -22.26 0.95
C GLU A 618 -27.13 -23.44 0.29
N ARG A 619 -25.80 -23.40 0.27
CA ARG A 619 -24.99 -24.50 -0.29
C ARG A 619 -25.15 -25.81 0.46
N LEU A 620 -25.33 -25.78 1.76
CA LEU A 620 -25.59 -26.97 2.56
C LEU A 620 -27.01 -27.51 2.31
N GLN A 621 -27.99 -26.64 2.17
CA GLN A 621 -29.35 -27.01 1.80
C GLN A 621 -29.43 -27.69 0.42
N ALA A 622 -28.74 -27.11 -0.58
CA ALA A 622 -28.64 -27.71 -1.92
C ALA A 622 -28.00 -29.12 -1.90
N LYS A 623 -26.94 -29.32 -1.09
CA LYS A 623 -26.30 -30.64 -0.92
C LYS A 623 -27.18 -31.65 -0.21
N ILE A 624 -28.01 -31.21 0.74
CA ILE A 624 -28.98 -32.07 1.42
C ILE A 624 -30.06 -32.51 0.45
N ALA A 625 -30.62 -31.57 -0.33
CA ALA A 625 -31.61 -31.87 -1.34
C ALA A 625 -31.10 -32.87 -2.42
N ASP A 626 -29.84 -32.73 -2.85
CA ASP A 626 -29.21 -33.67 -3.78
C ASP A 626 -29.02 -35.06 -3.16
N ALA A 627 -28.58 -35.13 -1.89
CA ALA A 627 -28.43 -36.40 -1.17
C ALA A 627 -29.80 -37.08 -0.90
N GLU A 628 -30.85 -36.32 -0.60
CA GLU A 628 -32.23 -36.82 -0.44
C GLU A 628 -32.79 -37.34 -1.78
N LYS A 629 -32.51 -36.66 -2.89
CA LYS A 629 -32.88 -37.12 -4.23
C LYS A 629 -32.17 -38.43 -4.59
N GLN A 630 -30.88 -38.54 -4.33
CA GLN A 630 -30.12 -39.79 -4.55
C GLN A 630 -30.63 -40.94 -3.68
N LEU A 631 -31.06 -40.65 -2.45
CA LEU A 631 -31.65 -41.64 -1.57
C LEU A 631 -33.02 -42.12 -2.10
N GLY A 632 -33.88 -41.22 -2.58
CA GLY A 632 -35.14 -41.56 -3.21
C GLY A 632 -35.00 -42.36 -4.51
N GLU A 633 -33.95 -42.14 -5.28
CA GLU A 633 -33.64 -42.90 -6.48
C GLU A 633 -33.14 -44.33 -6.16
N THR A 634 -32.50 -44.51 -4.99
CA THR A 634 -32.05 -45.87 -4.52
C THR A 634 -33.16 -46.66 -3.81
N GLU A 635 -34.21 -46.00 -3.25
CA GLU A 635 -35.38 -46.65 -2.66
C GLU A 635 -36.44 -47.06 -3.71
N GLY A 636 -36.36 -46.55 -4.94
CA GLY A 636 -37.27 -46.83 -6.04
C GLY A 636 -36.75 -47.80 -7.11
N ALA A 637 -35.54 -48.32 -6.94
CA ALA A 637 -34.88 -49.31 -7.79
C ALA A 637 -34.74 -50.65 -7.06
#